data_d2a71b59d2e74ea4323e05f5b3816c05
#
_entry.id   d2a71b59d2e74ea4323e05f5b3816c05
#
_cell.length_a   1.000
_cell.length_b   1.000
_cell.length_c   1.000
_cell.angle_alpha   90.00
_cell.angle_beta   90.00
_cell.angle_gamma   90.00
#
_symmetry.space_group_name_H-M   'P 1'
#
loop_
_entity.id
_entity.type
_entity.pdbx_description
1 polymer ?
#
loop_
_entity_poly.entity_id
_entity_poly.type
_entity_poly.pdbx_seq_one_letter_code
_entity_poly.pdbx_strand_id
1 'polypeptide(L)'
;GNLGRRFCTILDEKRDHLRQRYGLDLTLIGAADSRGAAYDPKNGLNLEEVVALKSSGASIADYPDMGREAWLATDLVATAQADVLLEASPVNLDQGAEPGLSSIRTALRRGMHVVTPNKGPLVVAYSELHELAASHGVQLRFDGTVAGGLPALYIGQRTLRGAVISQLEAVPNLCTGYVIDMLADGLTWDQARERAREEGVLEGDGSWDLEGWDAAAKLVILANAVLDVPARME
;
A
#
# COMPACT_ATOMS: atom_id res chain seq x y z
N GLY A 1 2.48 -0.32 -10.52
CA GLY A 1 2.57 -1.71 -10.08
C GLY A 1 1.23 -2.46 -10.16
N ASN A 2 1.20 -3.71 -9.73
CA ASN A 2 -0.01 -4.56 -9.79
C ASN A 2 -1.21 -3.95 -9.04
N LEU A 3 -0.98 -3.45 -7.83
CA LEU A 3 -2.04 -2.84 -7.02
C LEU A 3 -2.66 -1.62 -7.70
N GLY A 4 -1.84 -0.71 -8.24
CA GLY A 4 -2.33 0.47 -8.94
C GLY A 4 -3.14 0.13 -10.19
N ARG A 5 -2.68 -0.84 -11.00
CA ARG A 5 -3.45 -1.33 -12.16
C ARG A 5 -4.79 -1.91 -11.74
N ARG A 6 -4.78 -2.81 -10.75
CA ARG A 6 -6.01 -3.44 -10.25
C ARG A 6 -6.98 -2.42 -9.67
N PHE A 7 -6.47 -1.41 -8.97
CA PHE A 7 -7.28 -0.29 -8.49
C PHE A 7 -7.98 0.44 -9.64
N CYS A 8 -7.25 0.80 -10.71
CA CYS A 8 -7.84 1.46 -11.87
C CYS A 8 -8.92 0.60 -12.53
N THR A 9 -8.67 -0.71 -12.71
CA THR A 9 -9.66 -1.64 -13.24
C THR A 9 -10.93 -1.68 -12.37
N ILE A 10 -10.78 -1.85 -11.05
CA ILE A 10 -11.92 -1.92 -10.13
C ILE A 10 -12.66 -0.57 -10.09
N LEU A 11 -11.95 0.54 -10.12
CA LEU A 11 -12.58 1.86 -10.13
C LEU A 11 -13.44 2.06 -11.36
N ASP A 12 -12.97 1.61 -12.52
CA ASP A 12 -13.73 1.68 -13.77
C ASP A 12 -14.97 0.76 -13.74
N GLU A 13 -14.77 -0.53 -13.39
CA GLU A 13 -15.84 -1.52 -13.25
C GLU A 13 -16.92 -1.12 -12.23
N LYS A 14 -16.54 -0.39 -11.18
CA LYS A 14 -17.43 -0.01 -10.07
C LYS A 14 -17.94 1.42 -10.13
N ARG A 15 -17.60 2.19 -11.13
CA ARG A 15 -17.94 3.62 -11.25
C ARG A 15 -19.44 3.89 -11.01
N ASP A 16 -20.30 3.21 -11.75
CA ASP A 16 -21.75 3.41 -11.62
C ASP A 16 -22.29 2.96 -10.26
N HIS A 17 -21.76 1.85 -9.73
CA HIS A 17 -22.13 1.39 -8.40
C HIS A 17 -21.73 2.40 -7.31
N LEU A 18 -20.53 2.96 -7.39
CA LEU A 18 -20.05 3.98 -6.45
C LEU A 18 -20.92 5.23 -6.51
N ARG A 19 -21.27 5.68 -7.72
CA ARG A 19 -22.13 6.84 -7.92
C ARG A 19 -23.55 6.61 -7.40
N GLN A 20 -24.16 5.49 -7.75
CA GLN A 20 -25.56 5.18 -7.38
C GLN A 20 -25.72 4.84 -5.90
N ARG A 21 -24.78 4.05 -5.35
CA ARG A 21 -24.90 3.54 -3.99
C ARG A 21 -24.40 4.51 -2.92
N TYR A 22 -23.34 5.25 -3.23
CA TYR A 22 -22.59 6.07 -2.27
C TYR A 22 -22.52 7.56 -2.64
N GLY A 23 -23.01 7.95 -3.80
CA GLY A 23 -22.89 9.33 -4.30
C GLY A 23 -21.45 9.75 -4.61
N LEU A 24 -20.57 8.79 -4.81
CA LEU A 24 -19.14 9.04 -5.07
C LEU A 24 -18.85 9.01 -6.57
N ASP A 25 -18.31 10.11 -7.08
CA ASP A 25 -17.79 10.22 -8.44
C ASP A 25 -16.28 10.45 -8.38
N LEU A 26 -15.51 9.37 -8.54
CA LEU A 26 -14.07 9.37 -8.40
C LEU A 26 -13.39 9.52 -9.76
N THR A 27 -12.48 10.48 -9.86
CA THR A 27 -11.69 10.76 -11.07
C THR A 27 -10.22 10.60 -10.76
N LEU A 28 -9.50 9.81 -11.56
CA LEU A 28 -8.05 9.71 -11.49
C LEU A 28 -7.44 10.90 -12.24
N ILE A 29 -7.01 11.93 -11.53
CA ILE A 29 -6.43 13.14 -12.14
C ILE A 29 -4.92 13.05 -12.33
N GLY A 30 -4.24 12.10 -11.71
CA GLY A 30 -2.81 11.91 -11.85
C GLY A 30 -2.37 10.50 -11.49
N ALA A 31 -1.32 10.05 -12.13
CA ALA A 31 -0.64 8.80 -11.87
C ALA A 31 0.87 8.97 -12.03
N ALA A 32 1.65 8.20 -11.26
CA ALA A 32 3.11 8.21 -11.36
C ALA A 32 3.70 6.81 -11.25
N ASP A 33 4.86 6.61 -11.83
CA ASP A 33 5.74 5.47 -11.60
C ASP A 33 7.20 5.93 -11.43
N SER A 34 8.14 5.00 -11.44
CA SER A 34 9.58 5.30 -11.23
C SER A 34 10.23 6.10 -12.36
N ARG A 35 9.60 6.23 -13.52
CA ARG A 35 10.16 6.93 -14.69
C ARG A 35 9.51 8.29 -14.93
N GLY A 36 8.29 8.52 -14.42
CA GLY A 36 7.61 9.79 -14.56
C GLY A 36 6.13 9.73 -14.17
N ALA A 37 5.39 10.75 -14.56
CA ALA A 37 3.99 10.91 -14.20
C ALA A 37 3.16 11.49 -15.34
N ALA A 38 1.83 11.33 -15.22
CA ALA A 38 0.84 12.03 -16.05
C ALA A 38 -0.16 12.74 -15.13
N TYR A 39 -0.65 13.91 -15.57
CA TYR A 39 -1.57 14.73 -14.79
C TYR A 39 -2.53 15.52 -15.69
N ASP A 40 -3.83 15.26 -15.55
CA ASP A 40 -4.90 16.06 -16.15
C ASP A 40 -5.93 16.46 -15.09
N PRO A 41 -5.83 17.68 -14.54
CA PRO A 41 -6.74 18.15 -13.50
C PRO A 41 -8.15 18.49 -14.01
N LYS A 42 -8.35 18.59 -15.33
CA LYS A 42 -9.63 19.01 -15.92
C LYS A 42 -10.51 17.83 -16.26
N ASN A 43 -9.96 16.86 -16.99
CA ASN A 43 -10.73 15.76 -17.54
C ASN A 43 -10.47 14.46 -16.78
N GLY A 44 -9.33 14.37 -16.09
CA GLY A 44 -8.81 13.14 -15.52
C GLY A 44 -8.13 12.25 -16.59
N LEU A 45 -7.44 11.24 -16.11
CA LEU A 45 -6.79 10.22 -16.94
C LEU A 45 -7.80 9.12 -17.27
N ASN A 46 -7.78 8.62 -18.50
CA ASN A 46 -8.54 7.45 -18.89
C ASN A 46 -8.00 6.19 -18.19
N LEU A 47 -8.84 5.51 -17.43
CA LEU A 47 -8.44 4.35 -16.61
C LEU A 47 -8.01 3.16 -17.47
N GLU A 48 -8.69 2.90 -18.59
CA GLU A 48 -8.33 1.81 -19.52
C GLU A 48 -6.97 2.07 -20.17
N GLU A 49 -6.69 3.31 -20.59
CA GLU A 49 -5.39 3.70 -21.15
C GLU A 49 -4.26 3.54 -20.12
N VAL A 50 -4.48 3.98 -18.87
CA VAL A 50 -3.51 3.80 -17.79
C VAL A 50 -3.23 2.30 -17.56
N VAL A 51 -4.26 1.46 -17.53
CA VAL A 51 -4.13 0.01 -17.36
C VAL A 51 -3.40 -0.62 -18.54
N ALA A 52 -3.78 -0.27 -19.78
CA ALA A 52 -3.16 -0.79 -21.01
C ALA A 52 -1.68 -0.43 -21.08
N LEU A 53 -1.35 0.85 -20.82
CA LEU A 53 0.02 1.35 -20.80
C LEU A 53 0.89 0.58 -19.78
N LYS A 54 0.40 0.42 -18.57
CA LYS A 54 1.13 -0.30 -17.52
C LYS A 54 1.18 -1.82 -17.72
N SER A 55 0.24 -2.38 -18.45
CA SER A 55 0.23 -3.81 -18.80
C SER A 55 1.22 -4.13 -19.92
N SER A 56 1.49 -3.19 -20.82
CA SER A 56 2.53 -3.33 -21.84
C SER A 56 3.96 -3.14 -21.30
N GLY A 57 4.14 -2.79 -20.01
CA GLY A 57 5.45 -2.48 -19.44
C GLY A 57 5.93 -1.03 -19.69
N ALA A 58 5.13 -0.21 -20.35
CA ALA A 58 5.44 1.19 -20.60
C ALA A 58 5.36 2.04 -19.31
N SER A 59 5.90 3.26 -19.34
CA SER A 59 5.84 4.21 -18.24
C SER A 59 4.54 5.01 -18.24
N ILE A 60 4.15 5.52 -17.10
CA ILE A 60 3.13 6.58 -17.02
C ILE A 60 3.62 7.87 -17.72
N ALA A 61 4.92 8.09 -17.81
CA ALA A 61 5.48 9.17 -18.59
C ALA A 61 5.12 9.11 -20.09
N ASP A 62 4.81 7.92 -20.60
CA ASP A 62 4.42 7.71 -22.01
C ASP A 62 2.90 7.94 -22.25
N TYR A 63 2.17 8.40 -21.22
CA TYR A 63 0.73 8.67 -21.36
C TYR A 63 0.49 9.80 -22.38
N PRO A 64 -0.42 9.63 -23.34
CA PRO A 64 -0.62 10.61 -24.43
C PRO A 64 -0.86 12.03 -23.90
N ASP A 65 -0.19 13.00 -24.48
CA ASP A 65 -0.30 14.45 -24.25
C ASP A 65 -0.02 14.94 -22.81
N MET A 66 -0.22 14.09 -21.80
CA MET A 66 -0.14 14.45 -20.38
C MET A 66 1.04 13.82 -19.66
N GLY A 67 1.74 12.87 -20.29
CA GLY A 67 2.90 12.19 -19.72
C GLY A 67 4.13 13.11 -19.65
N ARG A 68 4.92 12.99 -18.60
CA ARG A 68 6.16 13.75 -18.37
C ARG A 68 7.22 12.84 -17.78
N GLU A 69 8.33 12.75 -18.48
CA GLU A 69 9.53 12.07 -17.97
C GLU A 69 10.13 12.80 -16.76
N ALA A 70 10.81 12.07 -15.92
CA ALA A 70 11.51 12.58 -14.73
C ALA A 70 10.64 13.41 -13.74
N TRP A 71 9.33 13.43 -13.93
CA TRP A 71 8.40 14.03 -12.98
C TRP A 71 7.95 12.95 -12.00
N LEU A 72 8.58 12.94 -10.84
CA LEU A 72 8.41 11.85 -9.86
C LEU A 72 7.10 11.95 -9.09
N ALA A 73 6.76 10.88 -8.37
CA ALA A 73 5.54 10.84 -7.55
C ALA A 73 5.46 12.00 -6.55
N THR A 74 6.58 12.35 -5.92
CA THR A 74 6.67 13.49 -4.98
C THR A 74 6.36 14.82 -5.64
N ASP A 75 6.81 15.04 -6.87
CA ASP A 75 6.56 16.26 -7.64
C ASP A 75 5.08 16.35 -8.06
N LEU A 76 4.52 15.21 -8.50
CA LEU A 76 3.10 15.13 -8.81
C LEU A 76 2.26 15.46 -7.58
N VAL A 77 2.53 14.83 -6.44
CA VAL A 77 1.78 15.06 -5.19
C VAL A 77 1.93 16.50 -4.71
N ALA A 78 3.12 17.11 -4.87
CA ALA A 78 3.35 18.51 -4.52
C ALA A 78 2.57 19.49 -5.40
N THR A 79 2.20 19.09 -6.62
CA THR A 79 1.53 19.96 -7.62
C THR A 79 0.03 19.68 -7.69
N ALA A 80 -0.40 18.42 -7.62
CA ALA A 80 -1.76 17.99 -7.85
C ALA A 80 -2.75 18.63 -6.87
N GLN A 81 -3.91 19.01 -7.39
CA GLN A 81 -5.07 19.43 -6.60
C GLN A 81 -6.04 18.25 -6.51
N ALA A 82 -5.77 17.35 -5.57
CA ALA A 82 -6.51 16.11 -5.37
C ALA A 82 -7.06 16.04 -3.95
N ASP A 83 -8.16 15.32 -3.79
CA ASP A 83 -8.76 15.06 -2.46
C ASP A 83 -8.09 13.85 -1.81
N VAL A 84 -7.61 12.91 -2.60
CA VAL A 84 -7.08 11.62 -2.11
C VAL A 84 -5.79 11.24 -2.84
N LEU A 85 -4.78 10.84 -2.09
CA LEU A 85 -3.62 10.11 -2.60
C LEU A 85 -3.83 8.61 -2.36
N LEU A 86 -3.76 7.81 -3.42
CA LEU A 86 -3.52 6.38 -3.31
C LEU A 86 -2.01 6.13 -3.48
N GLU A 87 -1.32 5.86 -2.39
CA GLU A 87 0.10 5.54 -2.39
C GLU A 87 0.27 4.01 -2.44
N ALA A 88 0.90 3.50 -3.48
CA ALA A 88 1.11 2.07 -3.69
C ALA A 88 2.49 1.79 -4.32
N SER A 89 3.50 2.55 -3.91
CA SER A 89 4.89 2.27 -4.27
C SER A 89 5.40 1.01 -3.55
N PRO A 90 6.47 0.38 -4.01
CA PRO A 90 7.09 -0.75 -3.34
C PRO A 90 7.54 -0.40 -1.92
N VAL A 91 7.50 -1.39 -1.03
CA VAL A 91 8.12 -1.29 0.30
C VAL A 91 9.62 -1.14 0.14
N ASN A 92 10.21 -0.13 0.76
CA ASN A 92 11.64 0.18 0.66
C ASN A 92 12.17 0.68 2.00
N LEU A 93 12.30 -0.22 2.96
CA LEU A 93 12.77 0.12 4.31
C LEU A 93 14.24 0.51 4.33
N ASP A 94 15.07 -0.08 3.48
CA ASP A 94 16.50 0.21 3.38
C ASP A 94 16.81 1.66 2.97
N GLN A 95 15.85 2.30 2.29
CA GLN A 95 15.93 3.71 1.90
C GLN A 95 14.92 4.58 2.66
N GLY A 96 14.61 4.23 3.91
CA GLY A 96 13.75 5.04 4.77
C GLY A 96 12.29 5.13 4.29
N ALA A 97 11.80 4.09 3.62
CA ALA A 97 10.45 4.00 3.06
C ALA A 97 10.15 5.00 1.91
N GLU A 98 11.19 5.49 1.24
CA GLU A 98 11.03 6.42 0.11
C GLU A 98 10.72 5.68 -1.22
N PRO A 99 9.98 6.29 -2.14
CA PRO A 99 9.39 7.64 -2.12
C PRO A 99 8.02 7.72 -1.41
N GLY A 100 7.52 6.61 -0.87
CA GLY A 100 6.20 6.51 -0.26
C GLY A 100 6.03 7.47 0.92
N LEU A 101 7.01 7.53 1.81
CA LEU A 101 6.97 8.37 3.01
C LEU A 101 6.88 9.86 2.66
N SER A 102 7.73 10.34 1.76
CA SER A 102 7.70 11.75 1.31
C SER A 102 6.41 12.11 0.59
N SER A 103 5.87 11.18 -0.22
CA SER A 103 4.59 11.37 -0.90
C SER A 103 3.44 11.48 0.08
N ILE A 104 3.36 10.60 1.08
CA ILE A 104 2.33 10.64 2.13
C ILE A 104 2.44 11.93 2.96
N ARG A 105 3.65 12.29 3.42
CA ARG A 105 3.87 13.54 4.16
C ARG A 105 3.38 14.77 3.38
N THR A 106 3.73 14.83 2.11
CA THR A 106 3.33 15.93 1.24
C THR A 106 1.82 15.99 1.06
N ALA A 107 1.17 14.86 0.80
CA ALA A 107 -0.27 14.77 0.63
C ALA A 107 -1.02 15.23 1.91
N LEU A 108 -0.63 14.70 3.08
CA LEU A 108 -1.26 15.07 4.35
C LEU A 108 -1.12 16.55 4.65
N ARG A 109 0.08 17.15 4.46
CA ARG A 109 0.32 18.60 4.62
C ARG A 109 -0.50 19.46 3.67
N ARG A 110 -0.85 18.94 2.52
CA ARG A 110 -1.68 19.61 1.52
C ARG A 110 -3.18 19.41 1.74
N GLY A 111 -3.58 18.71 2.80
CA GLY A 111 -4.97 18.45 3.10
C GLY A 111 -5.59 17.33 2.27
N MET A 112 -4.79 16.44 1.69
CA MET A 112 -5.28 15.27 0.98
C MET A 112 -5.46 14.10 1.96
N HIS A 113 -6.55 13.35 1.81
CA HIS A 113 -6.67 12.03 2.43
C HIS A 113 -5.66 11.06 1.81
N VAL A 114 -5.18 10.09 2.57
CA VAL A 114 -4.23 9.09 2.09
C VAL A 114 -4.77 7.68 2.31
N VAL A 115 -4.65 6.87 1.28
CA VAL A 115 -4.87 5.41 1.34
C VAL A 115 -3.60 4.72 0.89
N THR A 116 -3.03 3.83 1.72
CA THR A 116 -1.80 3.12 1.38
C THR A 116 -1.81 1.67 1.82
N PRO A 117 -1.43 0.71 0.96
CA PRO A 117 -1.06 -0.64 1.33
C PRO A 117 0.45 -0.80 1.64
N ASN A 118 1.24 0.26 1.50
CA ASN A 118 2.68 0.25 1.71
C ASN A 118 3.02 0.26 3.21
N LYS A 119 3.66 -0.81 3.67
CA LYS A 119 4.06 -0.96 5.07
C LYS A 119 5.17 0.02 5.49
N GLY A 120 6.09 0.31 4.59
CA GLY A 120 7.30 1.09 4.89
C GLY A 120 7.04 2.39 5.65
N PRO A 121 6.22 3.33 5.13
CA PRO A 121 5.90 4.58 5.82
C PRO A 121 5.32 4.39 7.22
N LEU A 122 4.51 3.35 7.43
CA LEU A 122 3.89 3.06 8.73
C LEU A 122 4.89 2.47 9.73
N VAL A 123 5.86 1.68 9.26
CA VAL A 123 6.93 1.13 10.10
C VAL A 123 7.87 2.23 10.58
N VAL A 124 8.20 3.17 9.68
CA VAL A 124 9.20 4.22 9.95
C VAL A 124 8.63 5.40 10.71
N ALA A 125 7.38 5.82 10.43
CA ALA A 125 6.87 7.11 10.85
C ALA A 125 5.39 7.07 11.31
N TYR A 126 4.94 5.99 11.95
CA TYR A 126 3.53 5.80 12.32
C TYR A 126 2.93 7.01 13.06
N SER A 127 3.51 7.38 14.21
CA SER A 127 2.99 8.46 15.05
C SER A 127 3.02 9.81 14.32
N GLU A 128 4.12 10.13 13.65
CA GLU A 128 4.26 11.35 12.86
C GLU A 128 3.14 11.48 11.81
N LEU A 129 2.90 10.41 11.04
CA LEU A 129 1.88 10.43 9.99
C LEU A 129 0.46 10.56 10.54
N HIS A 130 0.17 9.96 11.69
CA HIS A 130 -1.12 10.09 12.36
C HIS A 130 -1.34 11.50 12.92
N GLU A 131 -0.32 12.08 13.57
CA GLU A 131 -0.36 13.46 14.07
C GLU A 131 -0.53 14.46 12.91
N LEU A 132 0.19 14.21 11.81
CA LEU A 132 0.09 15.05 10.62
C LEU A 132 -1.30 14.98 9.99
N ALA A 133 -1.89 13.79 9.86
CA ALA A 133 -3.25 13.63 9.38
C ALA A 133 -4.28 14.33 10.28
N ALA A 134 -4.16 14.15 11.60
CA ALA A 134 -5.04 14.76 12.57
C ALA A 134 -4.95 16.29 12.55
N SER A 135 -3.74 16.85 12.49
CA SER A 135 -3.53 18.32 12.48
C SER A 135 -4.09 19.01 11.23
N HIS A 136 -4.20 18.29 10.11
CA HIS A 136 -4.77 18.81 8.86
C HIS A 136 -6.23 18.37 8.62
N GLY A 137 -6.85 17.64 9.56
CA GLY A 137 -8.24 17.21 9.47
C GLY A 137 -8.50 16.17 8.37
N VAL A 138 -7.46 15.45 7.94
CA VAL A 138 -7.54 14.42 6.90
C VAL A 138 -7.37 13.02 7.47
N GLN A 139 -7.60 12.01 6.64
CA GLN A 139 -7.55 10.62 7.04
C GLN A 139 -6.36 9.91 6.40
N LEU A 140 -5.69 9.08 7.19
CA LEU A 140 -4.73 8.09 6.74
C LEU A 140 -5.35 6.70 6.89
N ARG A 141 -5.47 5.96 5.80
CA ARG A 141 -6.05 4.62 5.72
C ARG A 141 -5.02 3.64 5.20
N PHE A 142 -4.84 2.53 5.91
CA PHE A 142 -3.76 1.57 5.64
C PHE A 142 -4.14 0.11 5.92
N ASP A 143 -5.42 -0.21 5.89
CA ASP A 143 -5.93 -1.57 6.16
C ASP A 143 -5.25 -2.64 5.29
N GLY A 144 -4.90 -2.30 4.04
CA GLY A 144 -4.19 -3.19 3.12
C GLY A 144 -2.73 -3.52 3.51
N THR A 145 -2.17 -2.93 4.56
CA THR A 145 -0.79 -3.21 4.99
C THR A 145 -0.66 -4.51 5.78
N VAL A 146 -1.72 -4.93 6.47
CA VAL A 146 -1.74 -6.14 7.30
C VAL A 146 -2.94 -7.00 6.93
N ALA A 147 -2.71 -8.30 6.76
CA ALA A 147 -3.73 -9.32 6.46
C ALA A 147 -4.46 -9.13 5.11
N GLY A 148 -3.97 -8.28 4.21
CA GLY A 148 -4.49 -8.10 2.85
C GLY A 148 -5.97 -7.72 2.83
N GLY A 149 -6.83 -8.63 2.36
CA GLY A 149 -8.28 -8.42 2.28
C GLY A 149 -9.05 -8.65 3.58
N LEU A 150 -8.42 -9.12 4.65
CA LEU A 150 -9.05 -9.29 5.95
C LEU A 150 -9.05 -7.96 6.72
N PRO A 151 -10.15 -7.59 7.40
CA PRO A 151 -10.26 -6.29 8.07
C PRO A 151 -9.61 -6.27 9.46
N ALA A 152 -8.41 -6.83 9.61
CA ALA A 152 -7.75 -6.98 10.91
C ALA A 152 -7.53 -5.64 11.62
N LEU A 153 -6.96 -4.67 10.91
CA LEU A 153 -6.74 -3.31 11.43
C LEU A 153 -8.06 -2.58 11.69
N TYR A 154 -9.02 -2.68 10.79
CA TYR A 154 -10.35 -2.09 10.98
C TYR A 154 -11.05 -2.62 12.22
N ILE A 155 -11.01 -3.94 12.45
CA ILE A 155 -11.59 -4.56 13.65
C ILE A 155 -10.91 -4.01 14.90
N GLY A 156 -9.58 -4.03 14.95
CA GLY A 156 -8.82 -3.54 16.11
C GLY A 156 -9.07 -2.07 16.40
N GLN A 157 -8.94 -1.21 15.40
CA GLN A 157 -9.02 0.24 15.58
C GLN A 157 -10.44 0.77 15.72
N ARG A 158 -11.44 0.11 15.15
CA ARG A 158 -12.81 0.65 15.08
C ARG A 158 -13.83 -0.18 15.79
N THR A 159 -13.86 -1.49 15.54
CA THR A 159 -14.87 -2.36 16.15
C THR A 159 -14.60 -2.61 17.63
N LEU A 160 -13.33 -2.79 17.97
CA LEU A 160 -12.88 -3.06 19.34
C LEU A 160 -12.39 -1.81 20.09
N ARG A 161 -12.71 -0.62 19.61
CA ARG A 161 -12.21 0.66 20.17
C ARG A 161 -12.49 0.85 21.67
N GLY A 162 -13.54 0.25 22.21
CA GLY A 162 -13.87 0.31 23.64
C GLY A 162 -13.29 -0.83 24.47
N ALA A 163 -12.58 -1.77 23.85
CA ALA A 163 -11.98 -2.90 24.54
C ALA A 163 -10.53 -2.61 24.92
N VAL A 164 -10.08 -3.23 26.01
CA VAL A 164 -8.66 -3.30 26.36
C VAL A 164 -8.12 -4.59 25.77
N ILE A 165 -7.28 -4.47 24.74
CA ILE A 165 -6.65 -5.63 24.09
C ILE A 165 -5.32 -5.86 24.81
N SER A 166 -5.23 -6.97 25.57
CA SER A 166 -4.03 -7.32 26.34
C SER A 166 -3.04 -8.18 25.56
N GLN A 167 -3.52 -8.87 24.52
CA GLN A 167 -2.70 -9.80 23.75
C GLN A 167 -3.23 -9.90 22.32
N LEU A 168 -2.32 -10.02 21.36
CA LEU A 168 -2.59 -10.30 19.96
C LEU A 168 -1.66 -11.42 19.49
N GLU A 169 -2.22 -12.49 18.97
CA GLU A 169 -1.49 -13.60 18.36
C GLU A 169 -1.86 -13.71 16.88
N ALA A 170 -0.88 -13.88 16.03
CA ALA A 170 -1.10 -14.01 14.58
C ALA A 170 0.03 -14.78 13.91
N VAL A 171 -0.30 -15.42 12.77
CA VAL A 171 0.67 -15.91 11.79
C VAL A 171 0.59 -14.93 10.59
N PRO A 172 1.35 -13.84 10.60
CA PRO A 172 1.11 -12.71 9.72
C PRO A 172 1.73 -12.85 8.33
N ASN A 173 2.43 -13.94 8.04
CA ASN A 173 3.08 -14.17 6.76
C ASN A 173 2.72 -15.55 6.19
N LEU A 174 2.11 -15.55 5.00
CA LEU A 174 1.67 -16.79 4.32
C LEU A 174 2.86 -17.64 3.92
N CYS A 175 3.92 -17.04 3.34
CA CYS A 175 5.08 -17.77 2.83
C CYS A 175 5.80 -18.52 3.96
N THR A 176 6.05 -17.85 5.07
CA THR A 176 6.70 -18.44 6.23
C THR A 176 5.85 -19.57 6.82
N GLY A 177 4.54 -19.35 6.99
CA GLY A 177 3.61 -20.38 7.48
C GLY A 177 3.62 -21.60 6.58
N TYR A 178 3.52 -21.39 5.27
CA TYR A 178 3.54 -22.47 4.27
C TYR A 178 4.83 -23.29 4.31
N VAL A 179 6.00 -22.64 4.39
CA VAL A 179 7.28 -23.34 4.50
C VAL A 179 7.40 -24.11 5.81
N ILE A 180 6.94 -23.55 6.93
CA ILE A 180 6.95 -24.23 8.23
C ILE A 180 6.07 -25.48 8.22
N ASP A 181 4.88 -25.43 7.62
CA ASP A 181 3.99 -26.58 7.50
C ASP A 181 4.65 -27.72 6.69
N MET A 182 5.33 -27.38 5.58
CA MET A 182 6.07 -28.38 4.80
C MET A 182 7.25 -29.01 5.58
N LEU A 183 7.95 -28.22 6.37
CA LEU A 183 9.00 -28.75 7.25
C LEU A 183 8.42 -29.70 8.30
N ALA A 184 7.25 -29.38 8.85
CA ALA A 184 6.53 -30.26 9.80
C ALA A 184 6.09 -31.57 9.15
N ASP A 185 5.78 -31.54 7.84
CA ASP A 185 5.47 -32.72 7.01
C ASP A 185 6.71 -33.53 6.61
N GLY A 186 7.90 -33.10 7.04
CA GLY A 186 9.15 -33.84 6.85
C GLY A 186 9.96 -33.48 5.61
N LEU A 187 9.61 -32.40 4.89
CA LEU A 187 10.45 -31.90 3.81
C LEU A 187 11.71 -31.23 4.38
N THR A 188 12.78 -31.24 3.57
CA THR A 188 13.97 -30.40 3.89
C THR A 188 13.69 -28.94 3.58
N TRP A 189 14.50 -28.03 4.13
CA TRP A 189 14.39 -26.60 3.87
C TRP A 189 14.42 -26.27 2.36
N ASP A 190 15.35 -26.87 1.63
CA ASP A 190 15.47 -26.62 0.18
C ASP A 190 14.27 -27.14 -0.60
N GLN A 191 13.74 -28.31 -0.23
CA GLN A 191 12.53 -28.87 -0.84
C GLN A 191 11.31 -28.00 -0.58
N ALA A 192 11.14 -27.52 0.66
CA ALA A 192 10.03 -26.64 1.03
C ALA A 192 10.07 -25.29 0.30
N ARG A 193 11.27 -24.69 0.18
CA ARG A 193 11.47 -23.45 -0.58
C ARG A 193 11.17 -23.60 -2.06
N GLU A 194 11.69 -24.68 -2.68
CA GLU A 194 11.48 -24.91 -4.11
C GLU A 194 10.00 -25.12 -4.41
N ARG A 195 9.33 -25.93 -3.61
CA ARG A 195 7.90 -26.16 -3.74
C ARG A 195 7.07 -24.87 -3.55
N ALA A 196 7.43 -24.04 -2.57
CA ALA A 196 6.78 -22.76 -2.36
C ALA A 196 6.93 -21.81 -3.58
N ARG A 197 8.06 -21.90 -4.31
CA ARG A 197 8.26 -21.16 -5.57
C ARG A 197 7.41 -21.72 -6.70
N GLU A 198 7.41 -23.05 -6.88
CA GLU A 198 6.63 -23.73 -7.93
C GLU A 198 5.13 -23.42 -7.78
N GLU A 199 4.63 -23.34 -6.57
CA GLU A 199 3.23 -23.04 -6.26
C GLU A 199 2.94 -21.52 -6.22
N GLY A 200 3.95 -20.66 -6.47
CA GLY A 200 3.78 -19.21 -6.53
C GLY A 200 3.50 -18.54 -5.17
N VAL A 201 3.77 -19.25 -4.07
CA VAL A 201 3.64 -18.72 -2.71
C VAL A 201 4.85 -17.86 -2.35
N LEU A 202 6.05 -18.23 -2.85
CA LEU A 202 7.30 -17.51 -2.61
C LEU A 202 7.71 -16.76 -3.87
N GLU A 203 7.81 -15.44 -3.79
CA GLU A 203 8.27 -14.58 -4.89
C GLU A 203 9.75 -14.24 -4.74
N GLY A 204 10.46 -14.13 -5.85
CA GLY A 204 11.87 -13.76 -5.88
C GLY A 204 12.76 -14.73 -5.13
N ASP A 205 13.68 -14.22 -4.30
CA ASP A 205 14.55 -15.03 -3.44
C ASP A 205 13.90 -15.42 -2.10
N GLY A 206 12.79 -14.78 -1.77
CA GLY A 206 12.02 -15.03 -0.55
C GLY A 206 12.69 -14.55 0.75
N SER A 207 13.80 -13.83 0.66
CA SER A 207 14.54 -13.36 1.86
C SER A 207 13.66 -12.50 2.76
N TRP A 208 12.92 -11.56 2.20
CA TRP A 208 12.02 -10.67 2.93
C TRP A 208 10.99 -11.42 3.79
N ASP A 209 10.42 -12.49 3.25
CA ASP A 209 9.44 -13.32 3.96
C ASP A 209 10.11 -14.29 4.95
N LEU A 210 11.11 -15.04 4.47
CA LEU A 210 11.72 -16.13 5.22
C LEU A 210 12.67 -15.67 6.34
N GLU A 211 13.26 -14.49 6.21
CA GLU A 211 14.05 -13.84 7.27
C GLU A 211 13.16 -13.11 8.29
N GLY A 212 11.86 -13.03 8.05
CA GLY A 212 10.88 -12.49 8.99
C GLY A 212 10.65 -10.98 8.89
N TRP A 213 11.23 -10.27 7.93
CA TRP A 213 11.09 -8.82 7.77
C TRP A 213 9.65 -8.40 7.51
N ASP A 214 8.91 -9.14 6.67
CA ASP A 214 7.50 -8.88 6.42
C ASP A 214 6.64 -9.08 7.67
N ALA A 215 6.91 -10.15 8.43
CA ALA A 215 6.22 -10.43 9.69
C ALA A 215 6.52 -9.35 10.75
N ALA A 216 7.78 -8.95 10.88
CA ALA A 216 8.20 -7.89 11.79
C ALA A 216 7.54 -6.53 11.44
N ALA A 217 7.51 -6.16 10.16
CA ALA A 217 6.84 -4.95 9.70
C ALA A 217 5.35 -4.95 10.04
N LYS A 218 4.67 -6.07 9.83
CA LYS A 218 3.24 -6.22 10.21
C LYS A 218 3.03 -6.16 11.70
N LEU A 219 3.92 -6.77 12.49
CA LEU A 219 3.86 -6.73 13.96
C LEU A 219 4.00 -5.30 14.48
N VAL A 220 4.95 -4.53 13.94
CA VAL A 220 5.13 -3.11 14.29
C VAL A 220 3.86 -2.31 13.99
N ILE A 221 3.23 -2.52 12.83
CA ILE A 221 1.99 -1.83 12.50
C ILE A 221 0.86 -2.23 13.44
N LEU A 222 0.71 -3.52 13.75
CA LEU A 222 -0.32 -4.00 14.68
C LEU A 222 -0.10 -3.48 16.10
N ALA A 223 1.12 -3.46 16.59
CA ALA A 223 1.46 -2.93 17.91
C ALA A 223 1.07 -1.45 18.03
N ASN A 224 1.46 -0.64 17.05
CA ASN A 224 1.11 0.79 17.03
C ASN A 224 -0.39 1.03 16.82
N ALA A 225 -1.02 0.28 15.89
CA ALA A 225 -2.36 0.59 15.43
C ALA A 225 -3.49 -0.01 16.28
N VAL A 226 -3.23 -1.12 16.97
CA VAL A 226 -4.25 -1.90 17.69
C VAL A 226 -3.99 -1.96 19.18
N LEU A 227 -2.72 -2.06 19.58
CA LEU A 227 -2.34 -2.16 21.00
C LEU A 227 -1.94 -0.80 21.61
N ASP A 228 -1.86 0.27 20.81
CA ASP A 228 -1.33 1.59 21.21
C ASP A 228 0.06 1.52 21.86
N VAL A 229 0.88 0.56 21.43
CA VAL A 229 2.25 0.37 21.92
C VAL A 229 3.22 0.92 20.89
N PRO A 230 4.04 1.95 21.23
CA PRO A 230 5.02 2.51 20.31
C PRO A 230 6.12 1.47 20.02
N ALA A 231 6.02 0.85 18.86
CA ALA A 231 6.97 -0.14 18.35
C ALA A 231 7.69 0.39 17.12
N ARG A 232 8.94 -0.04 16.93
CA ARG A 232 9.79 0.28 15.76
C ARG A 232 10.53 -0.98 15.34
N MET A 233 11.00 -1.03 14.10
CA MET A 233 12.02 -1.97 13.67
C MET A 233 13.38 -1.34 13.97
N GLU A 234 14.25 -2.11 14.64
CA GLU A 234 15.65 -1.75 14.91
C GLU A 234 16.58 -2.38 13.86
#